data_5cf4c8e5ca97c8814bd41a565e4d18e8
#
_entry.id   5cf4c8e5ca97c8814bd41a565e4d18e8
#
_cell.length_a   1.000
_cell.length_b   1.000
_cell.length_c   1.000
_cell.angle_alpha   90.00
_cell.angle_beta   90.00
_cell.angle_gamma   90.00
#
_symmetry.space_group_name_H-M   'P 1'
#
loop_
_entity.id
_entity.type
_entity.pdbx_description
1 polymer ?
#
loop_
_entity_poly.entity_id
_entity_poly.type
_entity_poly.pdbx_seq_one_letter_code
_entity_poly.pdbx_strand_id
1 'polypeptide(L)'
;PGMEKSRNDVMKKLVEMQYTRNEIDFKRGTFRAKGDILEIYPSNQEESALRVEFWGDEIEKREEKNPLTGKPIGIRSHVLIGPNSHYVAGEGKLKNAIKTIEEELKERVEYFKSQNKLIEAQRIEERTNFDIEMLIETGFCQGIENYSRHISGRKPGSAPYTLFDYFPDDFLLFIDESHATIPQVRAMYNGDRARKESLVNYGFRLPSAFDNRPLKFNEFEQKINQCVFVSATPADYEKEKSKGNIVEQIIRPTGLLDPKIEVKPIENQIDDLIEQIRERTERNERVLVTTLTKKMAEDLTDYLKNVDIKVNYMHSDIKALERMEIIRNLRLGEFDVLVGINLLREGLDIPEVSLVAILDADKEGFLRSERSLIQTIGRAARNTNGKVIMYADELTESMEKAISETNRRREIQMKYNEEHGITPQTINKSVRDTIKATVLEDVSSEYDIKKDENIECDRTRYVSSLPLFTISDELLIKILKRNKLTKEEIDKI
;
A
#
# COMPACT_ATOMS: atom_id res chain seq x y z
N PRO A 1 16.98 -3.73 -36.20
CA PRO A 1 16.99 -4.35 -37.49
C PRO A 1 18.37 -4.95 -37.80
N GLY A 2 18.42 -6.12 -38.50
CA GLY A 2 19.66 -6.79 -38.79
C GLY A 2 20.30 -7.61 -37.65
N MET A 3 19.60 -7.82 -36.54
CA MET A 3 20.09 -8.65 -35.46
C MET A 3 19.67 -10.10 -35.71
N GLU A 4 20.64 -10.99 -35.87
CA GLU A 4 20.40 -12.43 -35.91
C GLU A 4 19.96 -12.95 -34.55
N LYS A 5 18.71 -13.36 -34.45
CA LYS A 5 18.13 -13.96 -33.25
C LYS A 5 16.80 -14.62 -33.60
N SER A 6 16.72 -15.92 -33.39
CA SER A 6 15.48 -16.63 -33.69
C SER A 6 14.32 -16.20 -32.80
N ARG A 7 13.13 -16.18 -33.37
CA ARG A 7 11.89 -15.90 -32.64
C ARG A 7 11.74 -16.85 -31.47
N ASN A 8 12.09 -18.11 -31.62
CA ASN A 8 11.97 -19.11 -30.56
C ASN A 8 12.91 -18.83 -29.39
N ASP A 9 14.13 -18.35 -29.64
CA ASP A 9 15.07 -17.95 -28.58
C ASP A 9 14.55 -16.74 -27.81
N VAL A 10 13.92 -15.79 -28.50
CA VAL A 10 13.31 -14.63 -27.83
C VAL A 10 12.14 -15.09 -26.95
N MET A 11 11.25 -15.97 -27.46
CA MET A 11 10.15 -16.51 -26.68
C MET A 11 10.63 -17.31 -25.46
N LYS A 12 11.65 -18.17 -25.64
CA LYS A 12 12.27 -18.92 -24.54
C LYS A 12 12.77 -17.96 -23.46
N LYS A 13 13.46 -16.90 -23.88
CA LYS A 13 13.97 -15.90 -22.93
C LYS A 13 12.88 -15.11 -22.23
N LEU A 14 11.75 -14.84 -22.88
CA LEU A 14 10.58 -14.22 -22.23
C LEU A 14 9.99 -15.15 -21.16
N VAL A 15 9.86 -16.45 -21.44
CA VAL A 15 9.41 -17.42 -20.45
C VAL A 15 10.39 -17.52 -19.26
N GLU A 16 11.69 -17.54 -19.50
CA GLU A 16 12.72 -17.47 -18.46
C GLU A 16 12.59 -16.22 -17.59
N MET A 17 12.13 -15.09 -18.16
CA MET A 17 11.84 -13.84 -17.48
C MET A 17 10.43 -13.79 -16.86
N GLN A 18 9.73 -14.93 -16.82
CA GLN A 18 8.39 -15.09 -16.23
C GLN A 18 7.27 -14.35 -17.00
N TYR A 19 7.44 -14.10 -18.30
CA TYR A 19 6.34 -13.67 -19.17
C TYR A 19 5.48 -14.86 -19.54
N THR A 20 4.16 -14.67 -19.56
CA THR A 20 3.21 -15.71 -19.92
C THR A 20 2.79 -15.54 -21.39
N ARG A 21 2.78 -16.65 -22.14
CA ARG A 21 2.21 -16.64 -23.49
C ARG A 21 0.69 -16.64 -23.39
N ASN A 22 0.05 -15.62 -24.00
CA ASN A 22 -1.39 -15.52 -24.02
C ASN A 22 -1.84 -14.90 -25.35
N GLU A 23 -2.56 -15.65 -26.13
CA GLU A 23 -3.03 -15.24 -27.47
C GLU A 23 -4.34 -14.40 -27.38
N ILE A 24 -5.11 -14.56 -26.31
CA ILE A 24 -6.44 -13.97 -26.13
C ILE A 24 -6.38 -12.72 -25.27
N ASP A 25 -5.88 -12.83 -24.03
CA ASP A 25 -5.80 -11.74 -23.07
C ASP A 25 -4.40 -11.13 -23.08
N PHE A 26 -4.24 -10.07 -23.90
CA PHE A 26 -2.96 -9.37 -24.06
C PHE A 26 -2.83 -8.26 -23.04
N LYS A 27 -2.29 -8.60 -21.88
CA LYS A 27 -2.06 -7.70 -20.74
C LYS A 27 -0.57 -7.57 -20.39
N ARG A 28 -0.25 -6.66 -19.46
CA ARG A 28 1.13 -6.50 -18.98
C ARG A 28 1.71 -7.82 -18.49
N GLY A 29 2.97 -8.09 -18.84
CA GLY A 29 3.64 -9.34 -18.51
C GLY A 29 3.28 -10.52 -19.40
N THR A 30 2.56 -10.30 -20.50
CA THR A 30 2.27 -11.35 -21.49
C THR A 30 2.93 -11.09 -22.83
N PHE A 31 3.08 -12.15 -23.60
CA PHE A 31 3.44 -12.06 -25.01
C PHE A 31 2.56 -12.99 -25.85
N ARG A 32 2.44 -12.68 -27.13
CA ARG A 32 1.75 -13.53 -28.12
C ARG A 32 2.55 -13.60 -29.41
N ALA A 33 2.46 -14.73 -30.09
CA ALA A 33 3.19 -14.98 -31.32
C ALA A 33 2.25 -15.43 -32.44
N LYS A 34 2.22 -14.68 -33.53
CA LYS A 34 1.36 -14.98 -34.70
C LYS A 34 2.14 -14.86 -35.97
N GLY A 35 2.40 -16.00 -36.65
CA GLY A 35 3.31 -16.04 -37.81
C GLY A 35 4.71 -15.59 -37.40
N ASP A 36 5.30 -14.68 -38.16
CA ASP A 36 6.62 -14.13 -37.90
C ASP A 36 6.61 -12.88 -36.98
N ILE A 37 5.48 -12.65 -36.32
CA ILE A 37 5.29 -11.51 -35.43
C ILE A 37 5.28 -11.99 -34.02
N LEU A 38 6.05 -11.32 -33.14
CA LEU A 38 6.03 -11.46 -31.70
C LEU A 38 5.58 -10.13 -31.08
N GLU A 39 4.51 -10.16 -30.33
CA GLU A 39 4.03 -9.01 -29.59
C GLU A 39 4.27 -9.23 -28.11
N ILE A 40 4.86 -8.25 -27.45
CA ILE A 40 5.26 -8.31 -26.03
C ILE A 40 4.66 -7.10 -25.33
N TYR A 41 3.97 -7.33 -24.20
CA TYR A 41 3.51 -6.24 -23.37
C TYR A 41 4.38 -6.19 -22.09
N PRO A 42 5.40 -5.31 -22.06
CA PRO A 42 6.31 -5.24 -20.93
C PRO A 42 5.57 -4.92 -19.63
N SER A 43 6.00 -5.53 -18.53
CA SER A 43 5.37 -5.34 -17.22
C SER A 43 5.50 -3.92 -16.66
N ASN A 44 6.53 -3.18 -17.10
CA ASN A 44 6.83 -1.80 -16.71
C ASN A 44 6.24 -0.73 -17.64
N GLN A 45 5.45 -1.12 -18.66
CA GLN A 45 4.78 -0.19 -19.58
C GLN A 45 3.27 -0.22 -19.36
N GLU A 46 2.64 0.96 -19.39
CA GLU A 46 1.17 1.07 -19.23
C GLU A 46 0.46 1.30 -20.55
N GLU A 47 1.05 2.10 -21.44
CA GLU A 47 0.40 2.59 -22.66
C GLU A 47 0.98 2.01 -23.94
N SER A 48 2.08 1.26 -23.86
CA SER A 48 2.75 0.73 -25.02
C SER A 48 3.10 -0.74 -24.91
N ALA A 49 2.89 -1.47 -26.03
CA ALA A 49 3.37 -2.82 -26.27
C ALA A 49 4.35 -2.82 -27.41
N LEU A 50 5.25 -3.80 -27.42
CA LEU A 50 6.26 -3.96 -28.45
C LEU A 50 5.78 -5.00 -29.47
N ARG A 51 5.87 -4.67 -30.76
CA ARG A 51 5.73 -5.58 -31.88
C ARG A 51 7.10 -5.78 -32.55
N VAL A 52 7.52 -7.02 -32.63
CA VAL A 52 8.77 -7.45 -33.27
C VAL A 52 8.42 -8.31 -34.48
N GLU A 53 8.90 -7.92 -35.67
CA GLU A 53 8.73 -8.67 -36.90
C GLU A 53 10.05 -9.36 -37.24
N PHE A 54 9.95 -10.64 -37.59
CA PHE A 54 11.08 -11.49 -37.90
C PHE A 54 11.04 -11.85 -39.41
N TRP A 55 12.21 -11.90 -40.02
CA TRP A 55 12.42 -12.51 -41.33
C TRP A 55 13.39 -13.67 -41.13
N GLY A 56 12.86 -14.88 -41.09
CA GLY A 56 13.64 -16.04 -40.64
C GLY A 56 14.17 -15.85 -39.20
N ASP A 57 15.49 -15.91 -39.04
CA ASP A 57 16.18 -15.71 -37.76
C ASP A 57 16.71 -14.28 -37.55
N GLU A 58 16.26 -13.33 -38.38
CA GLU A 58 16.65 -11.93 -38.30
C GLU A 58 15.48 -11.05 -37.83
N ILE A 59 15.75 -10.09 -36.94
CA ILE A 59 14.77 -9.08 -36.52
C ILE A 59 14.74 -7.97 -37.55
N GLU A 60 13.65 -7.92 -38.35
CA GLU A 60 13.44 -6.92 -39.38
C GLU A 60 12.97 -5.58 -38.80
N LYS A 61 11.95 -5.61 -37.93
CA LYS A 61 11.31 -4.40 -37.42
C LYS A 61 10.97 -4.51 -35.93
N ARG A 62 11.11 -3.38 -35.22
CA ARG A 62 10.64 -3.21 -33.83
C ARG A 62 9.80 -1.96 -33.75
N GLU A 63 8.57 -2.12 -33.39
CA GLU A 63 7.56 -1.06 -33.34
C GLU A 63 6.86 -1.03 -32.00
N GLU A 64 6.76 0.15 -31.41
CA GLU A 64 5.85 0.37 -30.30
C GLU A 64 4.44 0.61 -30.80
N LYS A 65 3.46 0.01 -30.15
CA LYS A 65 2.06 0.18 -30.46
C LYS A 65 1.21 0.34 -29.20
N ASN A 66 0.08 0.99 -29.36
CA ASN A 66 -0.92 1.03 -28.31
C ASN A 66 -1.57 -0.36 -28.15
N PRO A 67 -1.56 -0.97 -26.95
CA PRO A 67 -2.06 -2.34 -26.74
C PRO A 67 -3.56 -2.48 -26.98
N LEU A 68 -4.35 -1.41 -26.73
CA LEU A 68 -5.81 -1.42 -26.88
C LEU A 68 -6.25 -1.19 -28.32
N THR A 69 -5.67 -0.20 -28.98
CA THR A 69 -6.10 0.20 -30.33
C THR A 69 -5.29 -0.49 -31.44
N GLY A 70 -4.16 -1.11 -31.09
CA GLY A 70 -3.22 -1.69 -32.07
C GLY A 70 -2.48 -0.68 -32.94
N LYS A 71 -2.71 0.63 -32.76
CA LYS A 71 -2.09 1.68 -33.57
C LYS A 71 -0.59 1.80 -33.25
N PRO A 72 0.26 1.96 -34.30
CA PRO A 72 1.68 2.19 -34.07
C PRO A 72 1.91 3.56 -33.43
N ILE A 73 2.85 3.58 -32.47
CA ILE A 73 3.32 4.79 -31.79
C ILE A 73 4.65 5.25 -32.40
N GLY A 74 5.56 4.32 -32.67
CA GLY A 74 6.85 4.63 -33.28
C GLY A 74 7.76 3.42 -33.44
N ILE A 75 8.79 3.58 -34.28
CA ILE A 75 9.83 2.57 -34.49
C ILE A 75 10.95 2.78 -33.50
N ARG A 76 11.46 1.69 -32.88
CA ARG A 76 12.56 1.73 -31.92
C ARG A 76 13.80 1.02 -32.44
N SER A 77 14.94 1.68 -32.29
CA SER A 77 16.25 1.07 -32.61
C SER A 77 16.69 0.08 -31.50
N HIS A 78 16.36 0.36 -30.24
CA HIS A 78 16.67 -0.49 -29.10
C HIS A 78 15.46 -0.56 -28.17
N VAL A 79 15.23 -1.73 -27.58
CA VAL A 79 14.21 -1.94 -26.55
C VAL A 79 14.80 -2.79 -25.44
N LEU A 80 14.61 -2.34 -24.21
CA LEU A 80 14.96 -3.09 -23.02
C LEU A 80 13.68 -3.71 -22.42
N ILE A 81 13.68 -5.04 -22.31
CA ILE A 81 12.60 -5.78 -21.67
C ILE A 81 13.13 -6.32 -20.35
N GLY A 82 12.59 -5.83 -19.26
CA GLY A 82 12.92 -6.31 -17.91
C GLY A 82 12.13 -7.57 -17.54
N PRO A 83 12.52 -8.27 -16.46
CA PRO A 83 11.77 -9.40 -15.93
C PRO A 83 10.33 -9.02 -15.53
N ASN A 84 9.40 -9.97 -15.68
CA ASN A 84 8.01 -9.77 -15.31
C ASN A 84 7.74 -9.89 -13.81
N SER A 85 8.63 -10.54 -13.08
CA SER A 85 8.49 -10.80 -11.65
C SER A 85 9.79 -10.52 -10.91
N HIS A 86 9.68 -10.32 -9.59
CA HIS A 86 10.84 -10.29 -8.69
C HIS A 86 11.44 -11.70 -8.53
N TYR A 87 12.73 -11.74 -8.17
CA TYR A 87 13.47 -12.99 -7.93
C TYR A 87 13.66 -13.91 -9.15
N VAL A 88 13.52 -13.38 -10.35
CA VAL A 88 13.90 -14.10 -11.57
C VAL A 88 15.41 -14.29 -11.58
N ALA A 89 15.85 -15.53 -11.52
CA ALA A 89 17.25 -15.90 -11.52
C ALA A 89 17.59 -16.74 -12.75
N GLY A 90 18.79 -16.55 -13.33
CA GLY A 90 19.27 -17.42 -14.39
C GLY A 90 19.47 -18.86 -13.87
N GLU A 91 19.39 -19.83 -14.78
CA GLU A 91 19.38 -21.28 -14.48
C GLU A 91 20.49 -21.72 -13.51
N GLY A 92 21.72 -21.22 -13.69
CA GLY A 92 22.86 -21.56 -12.82
C GLY A 92 22.69 -21.03 -11.39
N LYS A 93 22.14 -19.82 -11.22
CA LYS A 93 21.86 -19.26 -9.89
C LYS A 93 20.73 -20.01 -9.19
N LEU A 94 19.71 -20.39 -9.93
CA LEU A 94 18.57 -21.14 -9.40
C LEU A 94 19.00 -22.54 -8.92
N LYS A 95 19.82 -23.25 -9.70
CA LYS A 95 20.37 -24.56 -9.30
C LYS A 95 21.17 -24.47 -8.01
N ASN A 96 22.02 -23.44 -7.86
CA ASN A 96 22.77 -23.23 -6.63
C ASN A 96 21.86 -22.88 -5.45
N ALA A 97 20.82 -22.07 -5.68
CA ALA A 97 19.84 -21.74 -4.65
C ALA A 97 19.11 -22.99 -4.16
N ILE A 98 18.63 -23.84 -5.07
CA ILE A 98 17.96 -25.10 -4.73
C ILE A 98 18.85 -25.97 -3.85
N LYS A 99 20.11 -26.17 -4.25
CA LYS A 99 21.06 -26.95 -3.45
C LYS A 99 21.21 -26.43 -2.01
N THR A 100 21.35 -25.11 -1.85
CA THR A 100 21.51 -24.52 -0.52
C THR A 100 20.20 -24.50 0.28
N ILE A 101 19.04 -24.50 -0.37
CA ILE A 101 17.72 -24.69 0.27
C ILE A 101 17.58 -26.13 0.79
N GLU A 102 18.00 -27.14 0.01
CA GLU A 102 17.97 -28.53 0.41
C GLU A 102 18.89 -28.78 1.61
N GLU A 103 20.09 -28.19 1.61
CA GLU A 103 21.04 -28.27 2.74
C GLU A 103 20.39 -27.67 4.02
N GLU A 104 19.82 -26.48 3.95
CA GLU A 104 19.16 -25.86 5.10
C GLU A 104 17.90 -26.63 5.53
N LEU A 105 17.15 -27.21 4.60
CA LEU A 105 16.01 -28.07 4.91
C LEU A 105 16.41 -29.27 5.73
N LYS A 106 17.47 -29.96 5.29
CA LYS A 106 17.98 -31.14 6.00
C LYS A 106 18.39 -30.81 7.44
N GLU A 107 19.17 -29.74 7.62
CA GLU A 107 19.55 -29.26 8.96
C GLU A 107 18.34 -28.93 9.82
N ARG A 108 17.33 -28.30 9.24
CA ARG A 108 16.12 -27.88 9.98
C ARG A 108 15.24 -29.05 10.36
N VAL A 109 15.09 -30.04 9.50
CA VAL A 109 14.35 -31.28 9.79
C VAL A 109 15.04 -32.07 10.91
N GLU A 110 16.38 -32.22 10.86
CA GLU A 110 17.16 -32.84 11.92
C GLU A 110 17.01 -32.12 13.26
N TYR A 111 17.05 -30.76 13.24
CA TYR A 111 16.80 -29.95 14.42
C TYR A 111 15.41 -30.22 15.02
N PHE A 112 14.35 -30.22 14.23
CA PHE A 112 13.02 -30.51 14.75
C PHE A 112 12.87 -31.92 15.30
N LYS A 113 13.44 -32.91 14.62
CA LYS A 113 13.44 -34.28 15.11
C LYS A 113 14.20 -34.41 16.44
N SER A 114 15.33 -33.74 16.61
CA SER A 114 16.09 -33.72 17.87
C SER A 114 15.32 -33.09 19.05
N GLN A 115 14.40 -32.17 18.74
CA GLN A 115 13.51 -31.52 19.72
C GLN A 115 12.18 -32.26 19.90
N ASN A 116 12.03 -33.47 19.32
CA ASN A 116 10.78 -34.25 19.31
C ASN A 116 9.58 -33.51 18.70
N LYS A 117 9.81 -32.55 17.79
CA LYS A 117 8.83 -31.77 17.05
C LYS A 117 8.54 -32.41 15.69
N LEU A 118 7.91 -33.57 15.69
CA LEU A 118 7.74 -34.38 14.48
C LEU A 118 6.76 -33.75 13.47
N ILE A 119 5.72 -33.06 13.95
CA ILE A 119 4.74 -32.36 13.09
C ILE A 119 5.41 -31.21 12.35
N GLU A 120 6.22 -30.41 13.05
CA GLU A 120 6.97 -29.32 12.48
C GLU A 120 8.01 -29.82 11.46
N ALA A 121 8.67 -30.94 11.77
CA ALA A 121 9.62 -31.58 10.85
C ALA A 121 8.94 -32.01 9.56
N GLN A 122 7.80 -32.73 9.65
CA GLN A 122 7.05 -33.15 8.48
C GLN A 122 6.54 -31.97 7.67
N ARG A 123 5.96 -30.96 8.32
CA ARG A 123 5.41 -29.79 7.67
C ARG A 123 6.44 -29.01 6.86
N ILE A 124 7.62 -28.75 7.45
CA ILE A 124 8.66 -28.01 6.75
C ILE A 124 9.24 -28.82 5.59
N GLU A 125 9.38 -30.14 5.75
CA GLU A 125 9.88 -31.05 4.73
C GLU A 125 8.93 -31.09 3.53
N GLU A 126 7.64 -31.34 3.76
CA GLU A 126 6.62 -31.36 2.69
C GLU A 126 6.52 -30.03 1.96
N ARG A 127 6.44 -28.96 2.71
CA ARG A 127 6.30 -27.61 2.14
C ARG A 127 7.51 -27.21 1.30
N THR A 128 8.70 -27.42 1.83
CA THR A 128 9.91 -26.98 1.13
C THR A 128 10.20 -27.85 -0.10
N ASN A 129 9.96 -29.16 -0.02
CA ASN A 129 10.09 -30.03 -1.19
C ASN A 129 9.13 -29.64 -2.31
N PHE A 130 7.87 -29.32 -1.98
CA PHE A 130 6.91 -28.80 -2.95
C PHE A 130 7.40 -27.47 -3.57
N ASP A 131 7.90 -26.54 -2.77
CA ASP A 131 8.44 -25.27 -3.26
C ASP A 131 9.64 -25.49 -4.18
N ILE A 132 10.53 -26.48 -3.87
CA ILE A 132 11.67 -26.87 -4.70
C ILE A 132 11.19 -27.46 -6.03
N GLU A 133 10.23 -28.37 -6.03
CA GLU A 133 9.63 -28.92 -7.25
C GLU A 133 9.10 -27.80 -8.16
N MET A 134 8.37 -26.84 -7.59
CA MET A 134 7.86 -25.66 -8.33
C MET A 134 8.99 -24.79 -8.90
N LEU A 135 10.08 -24.59 -8.13
CA LEU A 135 11.23 -23.84 -8.60
C LEU A 135 11.95 -24.55 -9.77
N ILE A 136 12.03 -25.87 -9.75
CA ILE A 136 12.63 -26.66 -10.83
C ILE A 136 11.78 -26.59 -12.10
N GLU A 137 10.47 -26.78 -11.98
CA GLU A 137 9.56 -26.90 -13.13
C GLU A 137 9.21 -25.55 -13.76
N THR A 138 9.01 -24.53 -12.94
CA THR A 138 8.48 -23.23 -13.41
C THR A 138 9.41 -22.04 -13.16
N GLY A 139 10.49 -22.23 -12.41
CA GLY A 139 11.37 -21.14 -11.96
C GLY A 139 10.73 -20.24 -10.90
N PHE A 140 9.57 -20.61 -10.34
CA PHE A 140 8.82 -19.82 -9.37
C PHE A 140 8.11 -20.71 -8.36
N CYS A 141 7.95 -20.22 -7.12
CA CYS A 141 7.06 -20.83 -6.12
C CYS A 141 6.34 -19.75 -5.33
N GLN A 142 5.18 -20.10 -4.73
CA GLN A 142 4.46 -19.17 -3.88
C GLN A 142 5.24 -18.89 -2.59
N GLY A 143 5.55 -17.60 -2.34
CA GLY A 143 6.38 -17.20 -1.21
C GLY A 143 7.88 -17.29 -1.51
N ILE A 144 8.26 -17.21 -2.78
CA ILE A 144 9.66 -17.23 -3.27
C ILE A 144 10.55 -16.24 -2.52
N GLU A 145 9.99 -15.14 -2.02
CA GLU A 145 10.69 -14.14 -1.22
C GLU A 145 11.32 -14.72 0.06
N ASN A 146 10.77 -15.81 0.60
CA ASN A 146 11.33 -16.48 1.78
C ASN A 146 12.66 -17.18 1.48
N TYR A 147 12.93 -17.46 0.21
CA TYR A 147 14.18 -18.04 -0.30
C TYR A 147 15.12 -16.98 -0.89
N SER A 148 14.81 -15.69 -0.75
CA SER A 148 15.55 -14.58 -1.37
C SER A 148 17.04 -14.59 -1.04
N ARG A 149 17.44 -15.02 0.15
CA ARG A 149 18.85 -15.18 0.56
C ARG A 149 19.57 -16.16 -0.35
N HIS A 150 19.00 -17.33 -0.58
CA HIS A 150 19.56 -18.39 -1.43
C HIS A 150 19.62 -17.95 -2.90
N ILE A 151 18.54 -17.38 -3.41
CA ILE A 151 18.43 -16.89 -4.80
C ILE A 151 19.47 -15.79 -5.08
N SER A 152 19.67 -14.88 -4.13
CA SER A 152 20.65 -13.78 -4.26
C SER A 152 22.08 -14.16 -3.88
N GLY A 153 22.29 -15.33 -3.31
CA GLY A 153 23.61 -15.81 -2.84
C GLY A 153 24.19 -15.01 -1.67
N ARG A 154 23.32 -14.32 -0.88
CA ARG A 154 23.74 -13.52 0.27
C ARG A 154 24.13 -14.40 1.45
N LYS A 155 25.03 -13.86 2.29
CA LYS A 155 25.42 -14.52 3.54
C LYS A 155 24.26 -14.52 4.55
N PRO A 156 24.14 -15.54 5.41
CA PRO A 156 23.16 -15.55 6.50
C PRO A 156 23.26 -14.27 7.36
N GLY A 157 22.10 -13.70 7.72
CA GLY A 157 21.99 -12.50 8.53
C GLY A 157 22.23 -11.17 7.80
N SER A 158 22.68 -11.19 6.54
CA SER A 158 22.89 -9.97 5.76
C SER A 158 21.59 -9.25 5.44
N ALA A 159 21.66 -7.91 5.33
CA ALA A 159 20.54 -7.11 4.90
C ALA A 159 20.14 -7.44 3.45
N PRO A 160 18.83 -7.45 3.11
CA PRO A 160 18.40 -7.56 1.73
C PRO A 160 18.74 -6.29 0.94
N TYR A 161 18.77 -6.42 -0.38
CA TYR A 161 18.79 -5.23 -1.24
C TYR A 161 17.48 -4.47 -1.12
N THR A 162 17.60 -3.15 -1.08
CA THR A 162 16.49 -2.21 -0.96
C THR A 162 16.53 -1.19 -2.09
N LEU A 163 15.51 -0.35 -2.19
CA LEU A 163 15.48 0.71 -3.19
C LEU A 163 16.69 1.65 -3.07
N PHE A 164 17.22 1.86 -1.87
CA PHE A 164 18.43 2.67 -1.64
C PHE A 164 19.67 2.16 -2.39
N ASP A 165 19.75 0.86 -2.65
CA ASP A 165 20.89 0.26 -3.35
C ASP A 165 20.93 0.58 -4.86
N TYR A 166 19.88 1.22 -5.39
CA TYR A 166 19.79 1.67 -6.78
C TYR A 166 20.07 3.18 -6.95
N PHE A 167 20.18 3.93 -5.87
CA PHE A 167 20.55 5.34 -5.92
C PHE A 167 22.08 5.52 -5.91
N PRO A 168 22.60 6.62 -6.47
CA PRO A 168 24.00 6.98 -6.28
C PRO A 168 24.29 7.31 -4.81
N ASP A 169 25.54 7.18 -4.38
CA ASP A 169 25.92 7.36 -2.97
C ASP A 169 25.65 8.78 -2.43
N ASP A 170 25.58 9.78 -3.31
CA ASP A 170 25.37 11.18 -2.97
C ASP A 170 23.90 11.65 -3.07
N PHE A 171 22.92 10.73 -3.06
CA PHE A 171 21.52 11.08 -3.12
C PHE A 171 21.05 11.91 -1.92
N LEU A 172 20.06 12.78 -2.17
CA LEU A 172 19.35 13.54 -1.15
C LEU A 172 18.01 12.87 -0.84
N LEU A 173 17.80 12.51 0.42
CA LEU A 173 16.57 11.89 0.91
C LEU A 173 15.65 12.93 1.54
N PHE A 174 14.40 12.98 1.09
CA PHE A 174 13.33 13.71 1.75
C PHE A 174 12.42 12.72 2.48
N ILE A 175 12.22 12.92 3.77
CA ILE A 175 11.31 12.11 4.59
C ILE A 175 10.12 12.99 4.96
N ASP A 176 9.03 12.76 4.23
CA ASP A 176 7.76 13.44 4.49
C ASP A 176 7.03 12.83 5.68
N GLU A 177 6.28 13.67 6.41
CA GLU A 177 5.64 13.32 7.69
C GLU A 177 6.59 12.51 8.60
N SER A 178 7.82 13.03 8.74
CA SER A 178 8.93 12.30 9.40
C SER A 178 8.59 11.84 10.81
N HIS A 179 7.80 12.62 11.54
CA HIS A 179 7.32 12.28 12.88
C HIS A 179 6.50 10.98 12.94
N ALA A 180 5.90 10.56 11.81
CA ALA A 180 5.18 9.29 11.67
C ALA A 180 6.04 8.24 10.95
N THR A 181 6.75 8.64 9.90
CA THR A 181 7.56 7.76 9.06
C THR A 181 8.74 7.13 9.82
N ILE A 182 9.47 7.92 10.60
CA ILE A 182 10.64 7.42 11.35
C ILE A 182 10.26 6.36 12.41
N PRO A 183 9.25 6.56 13.26
CA PRO A 183 8.80 5.52 14.17
C PRO A 183 8.33 4.25 13.45
N GLN A 184 7.67 4.39 12.30
CA GLN A 184 7.23 3.25 11.49
C GLN A 184 8.43 2.46 10.96
N VAL A 185 9.42 3.13 10.35
CA VAL A 185 10.65 2.47 9.88
C VAL A 185 11.37 1.75 11.02
N ARG A 186 11.43 2.35 12.21
CA ARG A 186 12.03 1.75 13.40
C ARG A 186 11.30 0.48 13.86
N ALA A 187 9.96 0.46 13.77
CA ALA A 187 9.15 -0.66 14.20
C ALA A 187 9.10 -1.84 13.20
N MET A 188 9.34 -1.57 11.90
CA MET A 188 9.16 -2.56 10.82
C MET A 188 9.97 -3.84 11.04
N TYR A 189 11.23 -3.73 11.40
CA TYR A 189 12.10 -4.90 11.61
C TYR A 189 11.57 -5.80 12.72
N ASN A 190 11.24 -5.24 13.87
CA ASN A 190 10.77 -6.01 15.02
C ASN A 190 9.41 -6.67 14.75
N GLY A 191 8.51 -5.96 14.07
CA GLY A 191 7.20 -6.50 13.68
C GLY A 191 7.32 -7.69 12.70
N ASP A 192 8.17 -7.56 11.69
CA ASP A 192 8.44 -8.66 10.74
C ASP A 192 9.11 -9.85 11.44
N ARG A 193 10.10 -9.58 12.30
CA ARG A 193 10.80 -10.60 13.07
C ARG A 193 9.87 -11.42 13.95
N ALA A 194 9.01 -10.77 14.73
CA ALA A 194 8.06 -11.44 15.62
C ALA A 194 7.09 -12.36 14.85
N ARG A 195 6.57 -11.88 13.70
CA ARG A 195 5.72 -12.70 12.84
C ARG A 195 6.47 -13.93 12.31
N LYS A 196 7.69 -13.76 11.84
CA LYS A 196 8.50 -14.85 11.26
C LYS A 196 8.98 -15.85 12.30
N GLU A 197 9.23 -15.44 13.54
CA GLU A 197 9.55 -16.35 14.63
C GLU A 197 8.51 -17.45 14.81
N SER A 198 7.23 -17.09 14.80
CA SER A 198 6.15 -18.08 14.83
C SER A 198 6.21 -19.01 13.61
N LEU A 199 6.37 -18.46 12.39
CA LEU A 199 6.40 -19.25 11.17
C LEU A 199 7.57 -20.23 11.13
N VAL A 200 8.75 -19.83 11.57
CA VAL A 200 9.95 -20.67 11.60
C VAL A 200 9.90 -21.69 12.74
N ASN A 201 9.45 -21.29 13.92
CA ASN A 201 9.41 -22.17 15.10
C ASN A 201 8.36 -23.29 14.98
N TYR A 202 7.30 -23.05 14.20
CA TYR A 202 6.25 -24.04 13.94
C TYR A 202 6.38 -24.75 12.58
N GLY A 203 7.54 -24.65 11.89
CA GLY A 203 7.83 -25.40 10.69
C GLY A 203 7.07 -24.95 9.43
N PHE A 204 6.64 -23.69 9.34
CA PHE A 204 6.02 -23.12 8.15
C PHE A 204 7.02 -22.49 7.19
N ARG A 205 8.22 -22.10 7.68
CA ARG A 205 9.28 -21.46 6.90
C ARG A 205 10.66 -21.94 7.39
N LEU A 206 11.62 -21.93 6.47
CA LEU A 206 13.03 -22.15 6.82
C LEU A 206 13.59 -20.91 7.56
N PRO A 207 14.66 -21.08 8.36
CA PRO A 207 15.34 -19.97 9.02
C PRO A 207 15.78 -18.84 8.09
N SER A 208 16.14 -19.15 6.84
CA SER A 208 16.50 -18.16 5.80
C SER A 208 15.41 -17.12 5.52
N ALA A 209 14.16 -17.43 5.83
CA ALA A 209 13.06 -16.45 5.74
C ALA A 209 13.29 -15.20 6.61
N PHE A 210 14.07 -15.30 7.68
CA PHE A 210 14.48 -14.17 8.51
C PHE A 210 15.32 -13.13 7.75
N ASP A 211 16.01 -13.55 6.68
CA ASP A 211 16.90 -12.68 5.91
C ASP A 211 16.18 -11.93 4.78
N ASN A 212 14.89 -12.23 4.55
CA ASN A 212 14.00 -11.39 3.77
C ASN A 212 13.22 -10.47 4.72
N ARG A 213 13.81 -9.36 5.09
CA ARG A 213 13.36 -8.50 6.18
C ARG A 213 13.52 -7.01 5.85
N PRO A 214 12.75 -6.13 6.48
CA PRO A 214 13.10 -4.72 6.50
C PRO A 214 14.52 -4.48 7.03
N LEU A 215 15.12 -3.38 6.66
CA LEU A 215 16.36 -2.92 7.27
C LEU A 215 16.16 -2.73 8.79
N LYS A 216 17.18 -3.03 9.56
CA LYS A 216 17.25 -2.53 10.94
C LYS A 216 17.40 -1.02 10.91
N PHE A 217 16.97 -0.33 11.95
CA PHE A 217 17.01 1.13 11.97
C PHE A 217 18.42 1.69 11.79
N ASN A 218 19.43 1.07 12.40
CA ASN A 218 20.83 1.46 12.20
C ASN A 218 21.35 1.20 10.77
N GLU A 219 20.87 0.13 10.11
CA GLU A 219 21.19 -0.14 8.70
C GLU A 219 20.55 0.91 7.77
N PHE A 220 19.32 1.35 8.10
CA PHE A 220 18.66 2.45 7.40
C PHE A 220 19.44 3.75 7.55
N GLU A 221 19.84 4.13 8.78
CA GLU A 221 20.65 5.34 9.04
C GLU A 221 21.97 5.33 8.27
N GLN A 222 22.63 4.17 8.17
CA GLN A 222 23.91 4.04 7.45
C GLN A 222 23.80 4.24 5.93
N LYS A 223 22.59 4.02 5.36
CA LYS A 223 22.36 4.24 3.93
C LYS A 223 22.05 5.69 3.56
N ILE A 224 21.80 6.54 4.56
CA ILE A 224 21.48 7.95 4.35
C ILE A 224 22.76 8.78 4.31
N ASN A 225 22.96 9.51 3.20
CA ASN A 225 24.04 10.50 3.10
C ASN A 225 23.53 11.88 3.57
N GLN A 226 22.54 12.44 2.87
CA GLN A 226 21.90 13.71 3.21
C GLN A 226 20.41 13.53 3.35
N CYS A 227 19.81 14.17 4.35
CA CYS A 227 18.39 14.02 4.63
C CYS A 227 17.73 15.35 5.00
N VAL A 228 16.54 15.56 4.47
CA VAL A 228 15.62 16.63 4.86
C VAL A 228 14.38 15.98 5.49
N PHE A 229 14.14 16.30 6.74
CA PHE A 229 12.92 15.91 7.43
C PHE A 229 11.85 16.97 7.19
N VAL A 230 10.67 16.54 6.73
CA VAL A 230 9.50 17.40 6.53
C VAL A 230 8.41 16.99 7.51
N SER A 231 7.95 17.93 8.33
CA SER A 231 6.90 17.65 9.31
C SER A 231 6.27 18.93 9.83
N ALA A 232 4.94 18.93 10.01
CA ALA A 232 4.25 19.99 10.73
C ALA A 232 4.47 19.91 12.25
N THR A 233 4.88 18.75 12.76
CA THR A 233 5.05 18.43 14.19
C THR A 233 6.31 17.57 14.38
N PRO A 234 7.53 18.12 14.17
CA PRO A 234 8.76 17.33 14.24
C PRO A 234 8.97 16.74 15.64
N ALA A 235 9.51 15.52 15.68
CA ALA A 235 9.81 14.78 16.90
C ALA A 235 11.23 15.07 17.42
N ASP A 236 11.56 14.49 18.55
CA ASP A 236 12.88 14.72 19.17
C ASP A 236 14.03 14.16 18.34
N TYR A 237 13.76 13.02 17.63
CA TYR A 237 14.74 12.43 16.71
C TYR A 237 15.16 13.41 15.60
N GLU A 238 14.19 14.05 14.93
CA GLU A 238 14.47 15.01 13.87
C GLU A 238 15.19 16.26 14.41
N LYS A 239 14.76 16.76 15.56
CA LYS A 239 15.41 17.91 16.23
C LYS A 239 16.86 17.60 16.60
N GLU A 240 17.12 16.41 17.15
CA GLU A 240 18.47 15.97 17.48
C GLU A 240 19.35 15.80 16.24
N LYS A 241 18.86 15.12 15.21
CA LYS A 241 19.59 14.86 13.98
C LYS A 241 19.87 16.14 13.18
N SER A 242 18.95 17.11 13.17
CA SER A 242 19.12 18.39 12.49
C SER A 242 20.08 19.33 13.22
N LYS A 243 20.47 19.01 14.46
CA LYS A 243 21.38 19.86 15.29
C LYS A 243 20.92 21.31 15.38
N GLY A 244 19.62 21.54 15.43
CA GLY A 244 19.01 22.87 15.48
C GLY A 244 18.88 23.58 14.14
N ASN A 245 19.24 22.95 13.03
CA ASN A 245 18.98 23.50 11.69
C ASN A 245 17.52 23.25 11.32
N ILE A 246 16.61 24.06 11.86
CA ILE A 246 15.17 23.99 11.62
C ILE A 246 14.75 25.21 10.83
N VAL A 247 14.11 24.97 9.69
CA VAL A 247 13.51 26.01 8.85
C VAL A 247 12.01 25.90 8.96
N GLU A 248 11.34 26.97 9.35
CA GLU A 248 9.89 27.04 9.45
C GLU A 248 9.30 27.61 8.17
N GLN A 249 8.34 26.88 7.59
CA GLN A 249 7.52 27.36 6.48
C GLN A 249 6.07 27.50 6.95
N ILE A 250 5.76 28.61 7.59
CA ILE A 250 4.45 28.90 8.19
C ILE A 250 3.57 29.68 7.20
N ILE A 251 4.16 30.56 6.42
CA ILE A 251 3.43 31.45 5.53
C ILE A 251 2.76 30.70 4.38
N ARG A 252 1.45 30.91 4.25
CA ARG A 252 0.64 30.39 3.13
C ARG A 252 0.39 31.54 2.13
N PRO A 253 0.73 31.35 0.84
CA PRO A 253 0.49 32.40 -0.19
C PRO A 253 -0.98 32.79 -0.35
N THR A 254 -1.91 31.91 0.00
CA THR A 254 -3.36 32.16 0.00
C THR A 254 -3.83 33.07 1.13
N GLY A 255 -2.95 33.42 2.07
CA GLY A 255 -3.29 34.19 3.26
C GLY A 255 -4.12 33.45 4.31
N LEU A 256 -4.44 32.17 4.09
CA LEU A 256 -5.25 31.38 5.01
C LEU A 256 -4.63 31.26 6.39
N LEU A 257 -5.42 31.57 7.39
CA LEU A 257 -5.02 31.49 8.80
C LEU A 257 -5.23 30.08 9.35
N ASP A 258 -4.47 29.70 10.36
CA ASP A 258 -4.82 28.56 11.18
C ASP A 258 -6.16 28.82 11.90
N PRO A 259 -6.99 27.76 12.15
CA PRO A 259 -8.35 27.97 12.65
C PRO A 259 -8.35 28.54 14.08
N LYS A 260 -9.44 29.23 14.42
CA LYS A 260 -9.72 29.60 15.82
C LYS A 260 -10.07 28.36 16.61
N ILE A 261 -9.53 28.25 17.82
CA ILE A 261 -9.81 27.16 18.73
C ILE A 261 -10.67 27.67 19.88
N GLU A 262 -11.76 26.96 20.15
CA GLU A 262 -12.59 27.15 21.34
C GLU A 262 -12.56 25.90 22.20
N VAL A 263 -12.45 26.05 23.51
CA VAL A 263 -12.62 24.97 24.45
C VAL A 263 -14.00 25.13 25.10
N LYS A 264 -14.80 24.07 25.08
CA LYS A 264 -16.14 24.01 25.65
C LYS A 264 -16.27 22.86 26.61
N PRO A 265 -17.15 22.91 27.62
CA PRO A 265 -17.36 21.83 28.60
C PRO A 265 -17.89 20.55 27.87
N ILE A 266 -17.67 19.41 28.50
CA ILE A 266 -18.19 18.12 28.04
C ILE A 266 -19.70 18.04 28.27
N GLU A 267 -20.21 18.72 29.30
CA GLU A 267 -21.62 18.77 29.58
C GLU A 267 -22.37 19.41 28.38
N ASN A 268 -23.39 18.72 27.87
CA ASN A 268 -24.18 19.10 26.68
C ASN A 268 -23.38 19.18 25.37
N GLN A 269 -22.21 18.55 25.28
CA GLN A 269 -21.36 18.59 24.08
C GLN A 269 -22.07 18.12 22.81
N ILE A 270 -23.01 17.17 22.91
CA ILE A 270 -23.70 16.63 21.73
C ILE A 270 -24.76 17.64 21.21
N ASP A 271 -25.47 18.30 22.10
CA ASP A 271 -26.47 19.29 21.71
C ASP A 271 -25.81 20.53 21.08
N ASP A 272 -24.71 21.02 21.68
CA ASP A 272 -23.89 22.08 21.10
C ASP A 272 -23.29 21.65 19.76
N LEU A 273 -22.79 20.42 19.65
CA LEU A 273 -22.26 19.88 18.38
C LEU A 273 -23.33 19.90 17.28
N ILE A 274 -24.57 19.50 17.58
CA ILE A 274 -25.68 19.50 16.63
C ILE A 274 -25.98 20.92 16.15
N GLU A 275 -26.00 21.90 17.04
CA GLU A 275 -26.20 23.30 16.70
C GLU A 275 -25.09 23.80 15.76
N GLN A 276 -23.83 23.52 16.11
CA GLN A 276 -22.67 23.86 15.27
C GLN A 276 -22.69 23.17 13.92
N ILE A 277 -23.14 21.92 13.83
CA ILE A 277 -23.31 21.21 12.56
C ILE A 277 -24.37 21.91 11.68
N ARG A 278 -25.54 22.23 12.24
CA ARG A 278 -26.62 22.87 11.50
C ARG A 278 -26.19 24.24 10.95
N GLU A 279 -25.50 25.05 11.76
CA GLU A 279 -24.94 26.33 11.31
C GLU A 279 -24.01 26.18 10.09
N ARG A 280 -23.19 25.11 10.05
CA ARG A 280 -22.25 24.84 8.94
C ARG A 280 -22.98 24.28 7.71
N THR A 281 -23.93 23.41 7.93
CA THR A 281 -24.73 22.81 6.84
C THR A 281 -25.53 23.87 6.09
N GLU A 282 -26.11 24.86 6.77
CA GLU A 282 -26.78 26.00 6.15
C GLU A 282 -25.89 26.82 5.22
N ARG A 283 -24.59 26.85 5.49
CA ARG A 283 -23.55 27.48 4.67
C ARG A 283 -22.96 26.56 3.61
N ASN A 284 -23.46 25.33 3.48
CA ASN A 284 -22.92 24.29 2.62
C ASN A 284 -21.45 23.93 2.93
N GLU A 285 -21.06 24.03 4.19
CA GLU A 285 -19.75 23.67 4.71
C GLU A 285 -19.78 22.27 5.33
N ARG A 286 -18.62 21.65 5.53
CA ARG A 286 -18.48 20.28 6.05
C ARG A 286 -17.87 20.27 7.43
N VAL A 287 -18.20 19.24 8.21
CA VAL A 287 -17.79 19.08 9.58
C VAL A 287 -17.04 17.75 9.77
N LEU A 288 -15.90 17.78 10.47
CA LEU A 288 -15.21 16.60 10.94
C LEU A 288 -15.39 16.47 12.46
N VAL A 289 -15.72 15.27 12.92
CA VAL A 289 -15.84 14.96 14.35
C VAL A 289 -14.89 13.84 14.72
N THR A 290 -14.08 14.05 15.76
CA THR A 290 -13.16 13.01 16.24
C THR A 290 -13.59 12.45 17.58
N THR A 291 -13.64 11.12 17.65
CA THR A 291 -13.94 10.34 18.85
C THR A 291 -12.75 9.52 19.33
N LEU A 292 -12.84 8.90 20.50
CA LEU A 292 -11.76 8.07 21.05
C LEU A 292 -11.86 6.60 20.65
N THR A 293 -13.06 6.09 20.41
CA THR A 293 -13.30 4.68 20.13
C THR A 293 -14.19 4.47 18.91
N LYS A 294 -14.09 3.28 18.33
CA LYS A 294 -14.96 2.86 17.22
C LYS A 294 -16.42 2.87 17.63
N LYS A 295 -16.74 2.34 18.79
CA LYS A 295 -18.09 2.31 19.32
C LYS A 295 -18.69 3.72 19.49
N MET A 296 -17.93 4.67 20.06
CA MET A 296 -18.39 6.06 20.16
C MET A 296 -18.65 6.68 18.78
N ALA A 297 -17.83 6.37 17.76
CA ALA A 297 -18.05 6.87 16.41
C ALA A 297 -19.33 6.30 15.79
N GLU A 298 -19.59 5.01 15.99
CA GLU A 298 -20.80 4.33 15.52
C GLU A 298 -22.05 4.87 16.24
N ASP A 299 -22.04 4.89 17.58
CA ASP A 299 -23.16 5.38 18.41
C ASP A 299 -23.51 6.84 18.08
N LEU A 300 -22.49 7.71 17.93
CA LEU A 300 -22.68 9.10 17.54
C LEU A 300 -23.23 9.23 16.12
N THR A 301 -22.75 8.44 15.18
CA THR A 301 -23.25 8.45 13.80
C THR A 301 -24.72 8.07 13.75
N ASP A 302 -25.12 7.03 14.47
CA ASP A 302 -26.51 6.60 14.53
C ASP A 302 -27.41 7.63 15.23
N TYR A 303 -26.91 8.27 16.29
CA TYR A 303 -27.62 9.34 16.96
C TYR A 303 -27.85 10.55 16.03
N LEU A 304 -26.79 10.99 15.32
CA LEU A 304 -26.88 12.11 14.38
C LEU A 304 -27.83 11.82 13.20
N LYS A 305 -27.87 10.59 12.71
CA LYS A 305 -28.86 10.16 11.69
C LYS A 305 -30.29 10.27 12.21
N ASN A 306 -30.52 9.90 13.45
CA ASN A 306 -31.85 9.95 14.08
C ASN A 306 -32.39 11.40 14.26
N VAL A 307 -31.52 12.40 14.21
CA VAL A 307 -31.89 13.83 14.24
C VAL A 307 -31.76 14.51 12.88
N ASP A 308 -31.87 13.74 11.80
CA ASP A 308 -31.88 14.14 10.40
C ASP A 308 -30.59 14.83 9.91
N ILE A 309 -29.44 14.51 10.50
CA ILE A 309 -28.13 14.97 10.02
C ILE A 309 -27.55 13.94 9.04
N LYS A 310 -27.13 14.40 7.87
CA LYS A 310 -26.45 13.57 6.89
C LYS A 310 -25.00 13.30 7.35
N VAL A 311 -24.76 12.13 7.90
CA VAL A 311 -23.49 11.77 8.51
C VAL A 311 -22.99 10.41 8.03
N ASN A 312 -21.68 10.30 7.92
CA ASN A 312 -20.99 9.02 7.72
C ASN A 312 -19.83 8.87 8.73
N TYR A 313 -19.33 7.66 8.93
CA TYR A 313 -18.18 7.42 9.80
C TYR A 313 -17.07 6.70 9.08
N MET A 314 -15.84 6.83 9.61
CA MET A 314 -14.65 6.23 9.04
C MET A 314 -13.78 5.61 10.13
N HIS A 315 -13.40 4.33 9.95
CA HIS A 315 -12.54 3.57 10.88
C HIS A 315 -11.44 2.79 10.14
N SER A 316 -10.55 2.15 10.90
CA SER A 316 -9.36 1.46 10.39
C SER A 316 -9.64 0.29 9.44
N ASP A 317 -10.82 -0.35 9.55
CA ASP A 317 -11.16 -1.55 8.80
C ASP A 317 -11.68 -1.24 7.39
N ILE A 318 -11.96 0.05 7.09
CA ILE A 318 -12.42 0.50 5.77
C ILE A 318 -11.27 0.41 4.77
N LYS A 319 -11.53 -0.22 3.62
CA LYS A 319 -10.55 -0.39 2.55
C LYS A 319 -10.18 0.96 1.91
N ALA A 320 -8.99 1.03 1.33
CA ALA A 320 -8.47 2.28 0.75
C ALA A 320 -9.39 2.90 -0.31
N LEU A 321 -9.98 2.10 -1.19
CA LEU A 321 -10.91 2.58 -2.22
C LEU A 321 -12.19 3.15 -1.61
N GLU A 322 -12.79 2.44 -0.67
CA GLU A 322 -13.98 2.88 0.05
C GLU A 322 -13.71 4.18 0.84
N ARG A 323 -12.53 4.30 1.46
CA ARG A 323 -12.10 5.54 2.11
C ARG A 323 -12.04 6.71 1.14
N MET A 324 -11.52 6.51 -0.07
CA MET A 324 -11.49 7.55 -1.11
C MET A 324 -12.90 7.96 -1.53
N GLU A 325 -13.82 7.01 -1.64
CA GLU A 325 -15.22 7.26 -1.97
C GLU A 325 -15.94 8.05 -0.87
N ILE A 326 -15.77 7.69 0.39
CA ILE A 326 -16.30 8.44 1.54
C ILE A 326 -15.81 9.91 1.51
N ILE A 327 -14.52 10.13 1.30
CA ILE A 327 -13.95 11.48 1.23
C ILE A 327 -14.52 12.26 0.03
N ARG A 328 -14.66 11.62 -1.12
CA ARG A 328 -15.26 12.21 -2.31
C ARG A 328 -16.71 12.61 -2.06
N ASN A 329 -17.50 11.73 -1.46
CA ASN A 329 -18.91 11.94 -1.18
C ASN A 329 -19.13 13.06 -0.15
N LEU A 330 -18.27 13.19 0.88
CA LEU A 330 -18.23 14.33 1.79
C LEU A 330 -18.00 15.64 1.01
N ARG A 331 -17.03 15.67 0.10
CA ARG A 331 -16.74 16.86 -0.71
C ARG A 331 -17.86 17.23 -1.66
N LEU A 332 -18.56 16.24 -2.22
CA LEU A 332 -19.73 16.45 -3.08
C LEU A 332 -20.99 16.89 -2.30
N GLY A 333 -21.00 16.71 -0.98
CA GLY A 333 -22.14 17.07 -0.14
C GLY A 333 -23.23 16.01 -0.09
N GLU A 334 -22.92 14.78 -0.40
CA GLU A 334 -23.86 13.66 -0.18
C GLU A 334 -24.16 13.48 1.30
N PHE A 335 -23.19 13.83 2.14
CA PHE A 335 -23.36 14.00 3.58
C PHE A 335 -22.50 15.17 4.08
N ASP A 336 -22.83 15.71 5.25
CA ASP A 336 -22.28 16.97 5.75
C ASP A 336 -21.26 16.73 6.88
N VAL A 337 -21.37 15.61 7.57
CA VAL A 337 -20.54 15.27 8.74
C VAL A 337 -19.80 13.97 8.53
N LEU A 338 -18.50 13.97 8.82
CA LEU A 338 -17.70 12.77 8.86
C LEU A 338 -17.18 12.54 10.28
N VAL A 339 -17.60 11.44 10.90
CA VAL A 339 -17.11 11.01 12.21
C VAL A 339 -15.95 10.04 12.05
N GLY A 340 -14.88 10.22 12.82
CA GLY A 340 -13.73 9.31 12.76
C GLY A 340 -12.91 9.29 14.03
N ILE A 341 -12.06 8.28 14.17
CA ILE A 341 -11.18 8.13 15.33
C ILE A 341 -9.83 8.80 15.03
N ASN A 342 -9.01 8.13 14.27
CA ASN A 342 -7.61 8.47 14.02
C ASN A 342 -7.34 8.87 12.55
N LEU A 343 -8.23 8.51 11.65
CA LEU A 343 -8.04 8.60 10.21
C LEU A 343 -8.17 10.03 9.65
N LEU A 344 -8.49 10.98 10.51
CA LEU A 344 -8.66 12.39 10.12
C LEU A 344 -7.37 13.22 10.25
N ARG A 345 -6.22 12.61 10.56
CA ARG A 345 -4.96 13.33 10.80
C ARG A 345 -4.20 13.61 9.52
N GLU A 346 -3.86 12.56 8.75
CA GLU A 346 -2.96 12.64 7.60
C GLU A 346 -3.68 12.27 6.30
N GLY A 347 -3.20 12.79 5.18
CA GLY A 347 -3.68 12.42 3.85
C GLY A 347 -5.07 12.93 3.47
N LEU A 348 -5.69 13.83 4.25
CA LEU A 348 -6.96 14.46 3.92
C LEU A 348 -6.76 15.89 3.40
N ASP A 349 -7.32 16.18 2.25
CA ASP A 349 -7.37 17.50 1.64
C ASP A 349 -8.81 17.85 1.30
N ILE A 350 -9.52 18.44 2.29
CA ILE A 350 -10.95 18.74 2.22
C ILE A 350 -11.15 20.23 2.52
N PRO A 351 -11.03 21.11 1.50
CA PRO A 351 -11.18 22.56 1.69
C PRO A 351 -12.57 22.97 2.16
N GLU A 352 -13.57 22.14 1.94
CA GLU A 352 -14.96 22.37 2.32
C GLU A 352 -15.19 22.27 3.84
N VAL A 353 -14.22 21.70 4.59
CA VAL A 353 -14.31 21.58 6.04
C VAL A 353 -14.04 22.91 6.71
N SER A 354 -15.05 23.45 7.42
CA SER A 354 -14.96 24.65 8.21
C SER A 354 -14.98 24.40 9.73
N LEU A 355 -15.44 23.22 10.16
CA LEU A 355 -15.45 22.86 11.58
C LEU A 355 -14.77 21.51 11.83
N VAL A 356 -13.92 21.49 12.81
CA VAL A 356 -13.40 20.27 13.43
C VAL A 356 -13.82 20.23 14.90
N ALA A 357 -14.58 19.21 15.27
CA ALA A 357 -14.99 18.97 16.64
C ALA A 357 -14.19 17.83 17.26
N ILE A 358 -13.58 18.03 18.40
CA ILE A 358 -12.77 17.06 19.11
C ILE A 358 -13.50 16.75 20.42
N LEU A 359 -14.16 15.59 20.48
CA LEU A 359 -14.84 15.12 21.68
C LEU A 359 -13.83 14.55 22.68
N ASP A 360 -14.10 14.71 23.96
CA ASP A 360 -13.25 14.24 25.06
C ASP A 360 -11.77 14.61 24.83
N ALA A 361 -11.51 15.89 24.58
CA ALA A 361 -10.17 16.37 24.24
C ALA A 361 -9.20 16.31 25.43
N ASP A 362 -9.71 16.27 26.67
CA ASP A 362 -8.97 16.15 27.93
C ASP A 362 -8.54 14.70 28.28
N LYS A 363 -9.01 13.70 27.55
CA LYS A 363 -8.60 12.32 27.76
C LYS A 363 -7.22 12.06 27.18
N GLU A 364 -6.18 12.34 27.96
CA GLU A 364 -4.79 12.19 27.52
C GLU A 364 -4.50 10.78 26.98
N GLY A 365 -3.68 10.74 25.92
CA GLY A 365 -3.27 9.52 25.27
C GLY A 365 -2.80 9.76 23.84
N PHE A 366 -2.47 8.69 23.14
CA PHE A 366 -1.95 8.77 21.76
C PHE A 366 -2.86 9.58 20.81
N LEU A 367 -4.18 9.50 20.98
CA LEU A 367 -5.16 10.20 20.12
C LEU A 367 -5.34 11.68 20.49
N ARG A 368 -4.92 12.10 21.66
CA ARG A 368 -5.05 13.46 22.20
C ARG A 368 -3.68 14.06 22.58
N SER A 369 -2.58 13.48 22.09
CA SER A 369 -1.26 14.08 22.22
C SER A 369 -1.17 15.40 21.47
N GLU A 370 -0.28 16.29 21.86
CA GLU A 370 0.02 17.58 21.19
C GLU A 370 0.06 17.42 19.67
N ARG A 371 0.85 16.47 19.15
CA ARG A 371 0.98 16.21 17.71
C ARG A 371 -0.33 15.82 17.05
N SER A 372 -1.07 14.93 17.70
CA SER A 372 -2.38 14.48 17.22
C SER A 372 -3.37 15.63 17.13
N LEU A 373 -3.40 16.49 18.14
CA LEU A 373 -4.26 17.67 18.17
C LEU A 373 -3.89 18.64 17.08
N ILE A 374 -2.61 19.02 16.93
CA ILE A 374 -2.15 19.94 15.87
C ILE A 374 -2.51 19.41 14.46
N GLN A 375 -2.31 18.13 14.21
CA GLN A 375 -2.65 17.49 12.93
C GLN A 375 -4.16 17.56 12.64
N THR A 376 -4.97 17.31 13.66
CA THR A 376 -6.43 17.35 13.56
C THR A 376 -6.94 18.78 13.38
N ILE A 377 -6.43 19.74 14.14
CA ILE A 377 -6.70 21.17 14.03
C ILE A 377 -6.43 21.65 12.60
N GLY A 378 -5.30 21.24 12.03
CA GLY A 378 -4.88 21.62 10.69
C GLY A 378 -5.87 21.23 9.56
N ARG A 379 -6.82 20.33 9.82
CA ARG A 379 -7.85 19.98 8.82
C ARG A 379 -8.81 21.13 8.52
N ALA A 380 -9.06 22.03 9.46
CA ALA A 380 -9.88 23.23 9.24
C ALA A 380 -9.09 24.44 8.68
N ALA A 381 -7.78 24.32 8.46
CA ALA A 381 -6.93 25.43 8.06
C ALA A 381 -7.00 25.79 6.55
N ARG A 382 -7.85 25.13 5.76
CA ARG A 382 -8.05 25.39 4.33
C ARG A 382 -9.29 26.18 4.00
N ASN A 383 -10.07 26.53 5.02
CA ASN A 383 -11.29 27.31 4.92
C ASN A 383 -11.13 28.63 5.69
N THR A 384 -11.58 29.73 5.12
CA THR A 384 -11.56 31.04 5.78
C THR A 384 -12.40 31.08 7.05
N ASN A 385 -13.45 30.26 7.12
CA ASN A 385 -14.33 30.09 8.28
C ASN A 385 -13.86 28.97 9.24
N GLY A 386 -12.60 28.54 9.07
CA GLY A 386 -12.03 27.44 9.84
C GLY A 386 -12.10 27.66 11.36
N LYS A 387 -12.76 26.73 12.06
CA LYS A 387 -12.94 26.71 13.50
C LYS A 387 -12.70 25.32 14.06
N VAL A 388 -12.16 25.24 15.27
CA VAL A 388 -12.01 23.99 16.02
C VAL A 388 -12.70 24.15 17.36
N ILE A 389 -13.48 23.17 17.75
CA ILE A 389 -14.07 23.07 19.08
C ILE A 389 -13.47 21.85 19.78
N MET A 390 -12.88 22.07 20.93
CA MET A 390 -12.41 21.01 21.84
C MET A 390 -13.37 20.91 23.01
N TYR A 391 -14.04 19.79 23.14
CA TYR A 391 -14.88 19.52 24.32
C TYR A 391 -14.02 18.89 25.39
N ALA A 392 -13.87 19.62 26.51
CA ALA A 392 -12.99 19.26 27.61
C ALA A 392 -13.45 19.96 28.91
N ASP A 393 -13.39 19.27 30.03
CA ASP A 393 -13.64 19.85 31.33
C ASP A 393 -12.36 20.42 31.97
N GLU A 394 -11.21 19.87 31.59
CA GLU A 394 -9.90 20.32 32.03
C GLU A 394 -8.98 20.62 30.85
N LEU A 395 -8.13 21.62 31.00
CA LEU A 395 -7.12 21.95 29.98
C LEU A 395 -5.84 21.15 30.27
N THR A 396 -5.53 20.18 29.39
CA THR A 396 -4.33 19.34 29.52
C THR A 396 -3.10 20.01 28.94
N GLU A 397 -1.89 19.58 29.34
CA GLU A 397 -0.63 20.08 28.79
C GLU A 397 -0.53 19.91 27.26
N SER A 398 -1.03 18.80 26.75
CA SER A 398 -1.10 18.55 25.30
C SER A 398 -2.02 19.53 24.57
N MET A 399 -3.15 19.88 25.16
CA MET A 399 -4.07 20.90 24.63
C MET A 399 -3.45 22.28 24.66
N GLU A 400 -2.84 22.68 25.81
CA GLU A 400 -2.19 23.99 25.93
C GLU A 400 -1.12 24.20 24.89
N LYS A 401 -0.25 23.21 24.68
CA LYS A 401 0.80 23.24 23.65
C LYS A 401 0.21 23.35 22.24
N ALA A 402 -0.80 22.56 21.93
CA ALA A 402 -1.43 22.58 20.61
C ALA A 402 -2.13 23.92 20.32
N ILE A 403 -2.83 24.48 21.30
CA ILE A 403 -3.50 25.79 21.21
C ILE A 403 -2.45 26.91 21.04
N SER A 404 -1.42 26.91 21.88
CA SER A 404 -0.36 27.91 21.84
C SER A 404 0.36 27.91 20.49
N GLU A 405 0.74 26.76 19.97
CA GLU A 405 1.42 26.65 18.67
C GLU A 405 0.50 27.05 17.52
N THR A 406 -0.77 26.69 17.55
CA THR A 406 -1.73 27.09 16.52
C THR A 406 -1.94 28.60 16.53
N ASN A 407 -2.06 29.23 17.68
CA ASN A 407 -2.17 30.68 17.83
C ASN A 407 -0.90 31.40 17.36
N ARG A 408 0.28 30.90 17.71
CA ARG A 408 1.57 31.43 17.24
C ARG A 408 1.63 31.46 15.69
N ARG A 409 1.28 30.35 15.03
CA ARG A 409 1.25 30.26 13.57
C ARG A 409 0.21 31.23 12.98
N ARG A 410 -0.93 31.31 13.59
CA ARG A 410 -2.01 32.22 13.17
C ARG A 410 -1.56 33.69 13.24
N GLU A 411 -0.91 34.12 14.31
CA GLU A 411 -0.39 35.48 14.49
C GLU A 411 0.68 35.84 13.44
N ILE A 412 1.62 34.92 13.17
CA ILE A 412 2.63 35.11 12.14
C ILE A 412 1.99 35.31 10.77
N GLN A 413 1.00 34.49 10.40
CA GLN A 413 0.30 34.63 9.14
C GLN A 413 -0.54 35.91 9.07
N MET A 414 -1.21 36.29 10.15
CA MET A 414 -1.99 37.54 10.21
C MET A 414 -1.09 38.76 9.96
N LYS A 415 0.04 38.84 10.67
CA LYS A 415 1.00 39.92 10.50
C LYS A 415 1.53 39.99 9.06
N TYR A 416 1.86 38.85 8.50
CA TYR A 416 2.32 38.78 7.09
C TYR A 416 1.22 39.27 6.12
N ASN A 417 -0.03 38.85 6.33
CA ASN A 417 -1.15 39.30 5.51
C ASN A 417 -1.36 40.82 5.57
N GLU A 418 -1.26 41.40 6.76
CA GLU A 418 -1.38 42.86 6.98
C GLU A 418 -0.24 43.62 6.28
N GLU A 419 1.00 43.17 6.43
CA GLU A 419 2.17 43.79 5.82
C GLU A 419 2.16 43.74 4.28
N HIS A 420 1.54 42.70 3.70
CA HIS A 420 1.51 42.47 2.24
C HIS A 420 0.12 42.74 1.60
N GLY A 421 -0.86 43.21 2.37
CA GLY A 421 -2.20 43.50 1.88
C GLY A 421 -2.93 42.25 1.33
N ILE A 422 -2.66 41.07 1.88
CA ILE A 422 -3.25 39.80 1.43
C ILE A 422 -4.58 39.56 2.13
N THR A 423 -5.63 39.35 1.34
CA THR A 423 -6.94 38.92 1.87
C THR A 423 -7.02 37.40 1.80
N PRO A 424 -7.29 36.70 2.93
CA PRO A 424 -7.42 35.25 2.95
C PRO A 424 -8.50 34.75 2.00
N GLN A 425 -8.21 33.71 1.22
CA GLN A 425 -9.15 33.09 0.31
C GLN A 425 -9.24 31.59 0.54
N THR A 426 -10.45 31.05 0.66
CA THR A 426 -10.69 29.60 0.75
C THR A 426 -10.16 28.92 -0.51
N ILE A 427 -9.47 27.80 -0.33
CA ILE A 427 -8.97 26.99 -1.45
C ILE A 427 -10.17 26.35 -2.15
N ASN A 428 -10.36 26.69 -3.42
CA ASN A 428 -11.36 26.03 -4.25
C ASN A 428 -10.68 25.00 -5.15
N LYS A 429 -10.96 23.72 -4.91
CA LYS A 429 -10.34 22.59 -5.60
C LYS A 429 -11.44 21.75 -6.24
N SER A 430 -11.40 21.58 -7.56
CA SER A 430 -12.32 20.65 -8.22
C SER A 430 -12.22 19.25 -7.59
N VAL A 431 -13.36 18.65 -7.35
CA VAL A 431 -13.41 17.22 -6.97
C VAL A 431 -12.97 16.45 -8.20
N ARG A 432 -11.74 15.96 -8.21
CA ARG A 432 -11.31 15.04 -9.26
C ARG A 432 -12.19 13.80 -9.13
N ASP A 433 -12.77 13.37 -10.25
CA ASP A 433 -13.24 11.99 -10.30
C ASP A 433 -12.07 11.13 -9.84
N THR A 434 -12.30 10.33 -8.81
CA THR A 434 -11.41 9.19 -8.55
C THR A 434 -11.17 8.63 -9.93
N ILE A 435 -9.88 8.52 -10.33
CA ILE A 435 -9.56 7.63 -11.42
C ILE A 435 -10.37 6.40 -11.01
N LYS A 436 -11.49 6.18 -11.68
CA LYS A 436 -12.06 4.86 -11.78
C LYS A 436 -10.84 4.12 -12.30
N ALA A 437 -10.07 3.52 -11.37
CA ALA A 437 -9.28 2.39 -11.74
C ALA A 437 -10.29 1.69 -12.58
N THR A 438 -10.08 1.72 -13.89
CA THR A 438 -10.99 1.10 -14.79
C THR A 438 -11.14 -0.22 -14.12
N VAL A 439 -12.17 -0.33 -13.26
CA VAL A 439 -12.78 -1.59 -13.03
C VAL A 439 -12.96 -1.91 -14.48
N LEU A 440 -12.06 -2.70 -15.02
CA LEU A 440 -12.43 -3.58 -16.07
C LEU A 440 -13.71 -4.11 -15.47
N GLU A 441 -14.83 -3.45 -15.80
CA GLU A 441 -16.10 -4.11 -15.69
C GLU A 441 -15.68 -5.49 -16.12
N ASP A 442 -15.68 -6.39 -15.15
CA ASP A 442 -15.76 -7.74 -15.55
C ASP A 442 -16.76 -7.69 -16.67
N VAL A 443 -16.26 -7.71 -17.88
CA VAL A 443 -16.95 -8.24 -19.00
C VAL A 443 -16.89 -9.74 -18.66
N SER A 444 -17.44 -10.09 -17.49
CA SER A 444 -18.21 -11.27 -17.32
C SER A 444 -19.34 -11.02 -18.30
N SER A 445 -18.93 -11.19 -19.59
CA SER A 445 -19.81 -11.58 -20.64
C SER A 445 -20.97 -12.29 -19.98
N GLU A 446 -22.14 -11.84 -20.31
CA GLU A 446 -23.35 -12.62 -20.45
C GLU A 446 -23.06 -14.01 -21.03
N TYR A 447 -22.42 -14.85 -20.26
CA TYR A 447 -22.59 -16.27 -20.25
C TYR A 447 -23.48 -16.52 -19.03
N ASP A 448 -24.80 -16.52 -19.27
CA ASP A 448 -25.82 -17.16 -18.48
C ASP A 448 -25.39 -18.61 -18.22
N ILE A 449 -24.53 -18.81 -17.26
CA ILE A 449 -24.42 -20.07 -16.55
C ILE A 449 -25.60 -20.03 -15.58
N LYS A 450 -26.70 -20.67 -15.95
CA LYS A 450 -27.77 -21.01 -15.02
C LYS A 450 -27.13 -21.54 -13.75
N LYS A 451 -27.20 -20.75 -12.69
CA LYS A 451 -26.90 -21.20 -11.34
C LYS A 451 -27.91 -22.27 -11.01
N ASP A 452 -27.50 -23.52 -11.05
CA ASP A 452 -28.16 -24.57 -10.28
C ASP A 452 -27.95 -24.23 -8.80
N GLU A 453 -28.98 -23.67 -8.21
CA GLU A 453 -29.11 -23.49 -6.77
C GLU A 453 -29.18 -24.91 -6.14
N ASN A 454 -28.08 -25.39 -5.65
CA ASN A 454 -27.93 -26.40 -4.59
C ASN A 454 -26.56 -27.10 -4.65
N ILE A 455 -25.48 -26.37 -4.40
CA ILE A 455 -24.29 -26.99 -3.83
C ILE A 455 -23.60 -25.91 -2.96
N GLU A 456 -24.02 -25.82 -1.71
CA GLU A 456 -23.17 -25.32 -0.64
C GLU A 456 -22.02 -26.29 -0.46
N CYS A 457 -20.89 -26.01 -1.07
CA CYS A 457 -19.66 -26.69 -0.79
C CYS A 457 -18.58 -25.65 -0.47
N ASP A 458 -18.12 -25.68 0.76
CA ASP A 458 -17.06 -24.85 1.37
C ASP A 458 -15.68 -25.01 0.68
N ARG A 459 -15.66 -25.54 -0.54
CA ARG A 459 -14.50 -25.87 -1.37
C ARG A 459 -13.99 -24.73 -2.26
N THR A 460 -14.77 -23.66 -2.47
CA THR A 460 -14.43 -22.52 -3.31
C THR A 460 -13.31 -21.65 -2.73
N ARG A 461 -12.99 -21.78 -1.45
CA ARG A 461 -11.88 -21.05 -0.82
C ARG A 461 -10.48 -21.52 -1.21
N TYR A 462 -10.33 -22.74 -1.73
CA TYR A 462 -9.03 -23.30 -2.10
C TYR A 462 -8.66 -23.10 -3.57
N VAL A 463 -9.62 -22.92 -4.45
CA VAL A 463 -9.37 -22.78 -5.91
C VAL A 463 -9.29 -21.32 -6.34
N SER A 464 -9.92 -20.38 -5.64
CA SER A 464 -9.92 -18.95 -6.00
C SER A 464 -8.63 -18.20 -5.66
N SER A 465 -7.68 -18.82 -4.97
CA SER A 465 -6.38 -18.22 -4.62
C SER A 465 -5.20 -18.71 -5.47
N LEU A 466 -5.42 -19.61 -6.40
CA LEU A 466 -4.41 -20.04 -7.35
C LEU A 466 -4.52 -19.17 -8.61
N PRO A 467 -3.45 -18.52 -9.04
CA PRO A 467 -3.44 -17.94 -10.38
C PRO A 467 -3.66 -19.07 -11.38
N LEU A 468 -4.52 -18.84 -12.36
CA LEU A 468 -4.78 -19.74 -13.49
C LEU A 468 -3.46 -19.95 -14.29
N PHE A 469 -2.62 -20.85 -13.83
CA PHE A 469 -1.57 -21.42 -14.65
C PHE A 469 -2.16 -22.63 -15.35
N THR A 470 -1.90 -22.79 -16.62
CA THR A 470 -2.07 -24.06 -17.34
C THR A 470 -1.12 -25.09 -16.73
N ILE A 471 -1.55 -25.71 -15.66
CA ILE A 471 -0.90 -26.89 -15.10
C ILE A 471 -1.23 -28.01 -16.08
N SER A 472 -0.25 -28.81 -16.51
CA SER A 472 -0.55 -29.99 -17.32
C SER A 472 -1.46 -30.92 -16.51
N ASP A 473 -2.39 -31.58 -17.20
CA ASP A 473 -3.35 -32.50 -16.56
C ASP A 473 -2.65 -33.55 -15.68
N GLU A 474 -1.45 -33.99 -16.04
CA GLU A 474 -0.65 -34.90 -15.25
C GLU A 474 -0.18 -34.30 -13.90
N LEU A 475 0.18 -33.02 -13.87
CA LEU A 475 0.61 -32.34 -12.65
C LEU A 475 -0.60 -32.06 -11.75
N LEU A 476 -1.74 -31.68 -12.34
CA LEU A 476 -2.99 -31.50 -11.63
C LEU A 476 -3.45 -32.80 -10.95
N ILE A 477 -3.42 -33.91 -11.68
CA ILE A 477 -3.74 -35.25 -11.17
C ILE A 477 -2.78 -35.68 -10.07
N LYS A 478 -1.47 -35.37 -10.18
CA LYS A 478 -0.48 -35.63 -9.13
C LYS A 478 -0.78 -34.85 -7.84
N ILE A 479 -1.11 -33.57 -7.97
CA ILE A 479 -1.46 -32.69 -6.84
C ILE A 479 -2.74 -33.18 -6.16
N LEU A 480 -3.78 -33.53 -6.93
CA LEU A 480 -5.05 -34.01 -6.42
C LEU A 480 -4.92 -35.37 -5.72
N LYS A 481 -4.12 -36.31 -6.27
CA LYS A 481 -3.83 -37.60 -5.63
C LYS A 481 -3.04 -37.44 -4.32
N ARG A 482 -2.12 -36.48 -4.25
CA ARG A 482 -1.31 -36.21 -3.04
C ARG A 482 -2.16 -35.63 -1.89
N ASN A 483 -3.26 -34.94 -2.21
CA ASN A 483 -4.23 -34.44 -1.23
C ASN A 483 -5.29 -35.46 -0.79
N LYS A 484 -5.10 -36.74 -1.07
CA LYS A 484 -5.97 -37.85 -0.69
C LYS A 484 -7.40 -37.76 -1.27
N LEU A 485 -7.57 -37.09 -2.39
CA LEU A 485 -8.84 -37.06 -3.11
C LEU A 485 -9.06 -38.44 -3.79
N THR A 486 -10.27 -38.94 -3.73
CA THR A 486 -10.66 -40.17 -4.39
C THR A 486 -10.74 -39.98 -5.90
N LYS A 487 -10.66 -41.08 -6.65
CA LYS A 487 -10.76 -41.05 -8.12
C LYS A 487 -12.07 -40.44 -8.61
N GLU A 488 -13.18 -40.70 -7.90
CA GLU A 488 -14.50 -40.12 -8.19
C GLU A 488 -14.57 -38.58 -7.93
N GLU A 489 -13.73 -38.07 -7.02
CA GLU A 489 -13.65 -36.64 -6.75
C GLU A 489 -12.75 -35.93 -7.77
N ILE A 490 -11.75 -36.64 -8.31
CA ILE A 490 -10.83 -36.12 -9.34
C ILE A 490 -11.55 -36.01 -10.71
N ASP A 491 -12.39 -36.98 -11.04
CA ASP A 491 -13.12 -37.02 -12.30
C ASP A 491 -14.29 -36.01 -12.39
N LYS A 492 -14.57 -35.30 -11.29
CA LYS A 492 -15.58 -34.22 -11.21
C LYS A 492 -15.01 -32.81 -11.27
N ILE A 493 -13.68 -32.65 -11.29
CA ILE A 493 -12.93 -31.40 -11.39
C ILE A 493 -12.46 -31.21 -12.82
#